data_36fef242d4d4a41076aafd94775f36f0
#
_entry.id   36fef242d4d4a41076aafd94775f36f0
#
_cell.length_a   1.000
_cell.length_b   1.000
_cell.length_c   1.000
_cell.angle_alpha   90.00
_cell.angle_beta   90.00
_cell.angle_gamma   90.00
#
_symmetry.space_group_name_H-M   'P 1'
#
loop_
_entity.id
_entity.type
_entity.pdbx_description
1 polymer ?
#
loop_
_entity_poly.entity_id
_entity_poly.type
_entity_poly.pdbx_seq_one_letter_code
_entity_poly.pdbx_strand_id
1 'polypeptide(L)'
;AKKNMPDAYKGFNKDIREDEHGKFSIGDTLYNHNRKFNEETRKNLVFSIFYNPQTEEIRTGDIGSTIPDFIEIKPHPNGDGVHKYHAWRWSKEKIANESYNLIVLPSSKGFEIYTKIRDFNTTLLKDIITNISNGDSEVQNLFEGKKYFDYPKSTRLLYALIASCTDKDSLILDFFSGSATTAHAVMQLNAEDGGNRKFIMVQLPELTDEKSEAFKAGYKNICEIGKERIRRAGAKIKADSPLTTQNLDTGFRVLKLDSSNMKDVFYSPKETSQLELFTLVDNVKDDRTSKDLLFQVMLELGATLDSKIEESKVDGKTIYNVGDGYLVACFDQDVSDDAVKAIAKMQPTYAVLRDTGMADDATATNFEQIFKTYSPNTTARIL
;
A
#
# COMPACT_ATOMS: atom_id res chain seq x y z
N ALA A 1 -6.19 3.24 14.27
CA ALA A 1 -5.17 2.58 13.46
C ALA A 1 -3.83 2.63 14.20
N LYS A 2 -3.11 1.52 14.30
CA LYS A 2 -1.76 1.50 14.87
C LYS A 2 -0.83 2.21 13.89
N LYS A 3 -0.29 3.34 14.30
CA LYS A 3 0.67 4.13 13.52
C LYS A 3 2.10 3.61 13.78
N ASN A 4 2.40 2.43 13.29
CA ASN A 4 3.72 1.82 13.48
C ASN A 4 4.56 2.01 12.21
N MET A 5 5.84 2.33 12.39
CA MET A 5 6.79 2.45 11.27
C MET A 5 7.87 1.37 11.41
N PRO A 6 8.33 0.79 10.28
CA PRO A 6 9.46 -0.12 10.26
C PRO A 6 10.73 0.52 10.83
N ASP A 7 11.64 -0.30 11.32
CA ASP A 7 12.92 0.13 11.91
C ASP A 7 13.79 0.99 10.99
N ALA A 8 13.71 0.80 9.68
CA ALA A 8 14.41 1.62 8.69
C ALA A 8 14.13 3.13 8.83
N TYR A 9 12.99 3.50 9.44
CA TYR A 9 12.61 4.90 9.72
C TYR A 9 12.92 5.36 11.14
N LYS A 10 13.36 4.48 12.01
CA LYS A 10 13.83 4.90 13.33
C LYS A 10 15.03 5.85 13.25
N GLY A 11 15.76 5.82 12.15
CA GLY A 11 16.70 6.85 11.69
C GLY A 11 17.83 7.25 12.64
N PHE A 12 18.16 6.43 13.65
CA PHE A 12 19.10 6.82 14.68
C PHE A 12 19.96 5.65 15.14
N ASN A 13 21.25 5.92 15.28
CA ASN A 13 22.18 5.12 16.05
C ASN A 13 21.68 5.05 17.50
N LYS A 14 20.75 4.15 17.80
CA LYS A 14 20.49 3.76 19.17
C LYS A 14 21.64 2.86 19.59
N ASP A 15 22.19 3.13 20.79
CA ASP A 15 23.10 2.22 21.45
C ASP A 15 22.32 0.93 21.77
N ILE A 16 22.51 -0.07 20.92
CA ILE A 16 21.84 -1.38 21.06
C ILE A 16 22.74 -2.25 21.91
N ARG A 17 22.21 -2.69 23.04
CA ARG A 17 22.82 -3.62 23.98
C ARG A 17 22.13 -4.97 23.92
N GLU A 18 22.74 -5.98 24.52
CA GLU A 18 22.20 -7.34 24.58
C GLU A 18 22.33 -7.89 26.01
N ASP A 19 21.29 -8.59 26.46
CA ASP A 19 21.28 -9.36 27.70
C ASP A 19 20.66 -10.75 27.44
N GLU A 20 20.47 -11.56 28.48
CA GLU A 20 19.89 -12.90 28.39
C GLU A 20 18.47 -12.95 27.77
N HIS A 21 17.75 -11.82 27.80
CA HIS A 21 16.39 -11.66 27.22
C HIS A 21 16.42 -11.06 25.79
N GLY A 22 17.63 -10.89 25.19
CA GLY A 22 17.83 -10.42 23.84
C GLY A 22 18.24 -8.94 23.75
N LYS A 23 18.20 -8.40 22.53
CA LYS A 23 18.63 -7.03 22.25
C LYS A 23 17.69 -5.98 22.83
N PHE A 24 18.25 -4.86 23.29
CA PHE A 24 17.49 -3.73 23.80
C PHE A 24 18.21 -2.40 23.56
N SER A 25 17.48 -1.31 23.57
CA SER A 25 18.01 0.04 23.72
C SER A 25 17.53 0.67 25.01
N ILE A 26 18.28 1.66 25.51
CA ILE A 26 17.89 2.43 26.69
C ILE A 26 16.68 3.30 26.32
N GLY A 27 15.63 3.17 27.08
CA GLY A 27 14.40 3.95 26.96
C GLY A 27 14.39 5.16 27.91
N ASP A 28 13.18 5.56 28.32
CA ASP A 28 12.98 6.67 29.24
C ASP A 28 13.36 6.29 30.68
N THR A 29 13.64 7.32 31.49
CA THR A 29 13.80 7.18 32.94
C THR A 29 12.55 6.62 33.60
N LEU A 30 12.72 5.85 34.66
CA LEU A 30 11.60 5.21 35.36
C LEU A 30 10.77 6.22 36.16
N TYR A 31 11.30 7.36 36.55
CA TYR A 31 10.51 8.37 37.27
C TYR A 31 9.62 9.19 36.34
N ASN A 32 8.53 9.68 36.86
CA ASN A 32 7.61 10.51 36.10
C ASN A 32 8.02 11.99 36.16
N HIS A 33 8.22 12.62 35.01
CA HIS A 33 8.60 14.03 34.93
C HIS A 33 7.44 15.02 35.23
N ASN A 34 6.19 14.55 35.29
CA ASN A 34 5.05 15.37 35.54
C ASN A 34 4.88 15.60 37.07
N ARG A 35 5.04 16.84 37.53
CA ARG A 35 4.93 17.22 38.93
C ARG A 35 3.59 16.87 39.58
N LYS A 36 2.53 16.70 38.79
CA LYS A 36 1.21 16.26 39.28
C LYS A 36 1.20 14.82 39.81
N PHE A 37 2.20 14.01 39.50
CA PHE A 37 2.34 12.65 39.98
C PHE A 37 3.35 12.61 41.14
N ASN A 38 2.84 12.65 42.37
CA ASN A 38 3.58 12.80 43.61
C ASN A 38 3.01 11.86 44.70
N GLU A 39 3.51 11.98 45.93
CA GLU A 39 3.14 11.13 47.05
C GLU A 39 1.66 11.27 47.46
N GLU A 40 0.95 12.33 47.11
CA GLU A 40 -0.48 12.47 47.39
C GLU A 40 -1.32 11.85 46.27
N THR A 41 -1.02 12.19 44.99
CA THR A 41 -1.83 11.80 43.84
C THR A 41 -1.57 10.37 43.38
N ARG A 42 -0.38 9.83 43.70
CA ARG A 42 0.07 8.49 43.31
C ARG A 42 0.83 7.77 44.43
N LYS A 43 0.25 7.73 45.62
CA LYS A 43 0.84 7.21 46.86
C LYS A 43 1.51 5.84 46.67
N ASN A 44 0.87 4.92 45.95
CA ASN A 44 1.38 3.57 45.72
C ASN A 44 2.56 3.49 44.73
N LEU A 45 2.90 4.61 44.08
CA LEU A 45 4.01 4.70 43.14
C LEU A 45 5.19 5.51 43.69
N VAL A 46 5.17 5.84 44.99
CA VAL A 46 6.24 6.55 45.70
C VAL A 46 6.83 5.63 46.77
N PHE A 47 7.98 5.03 46.46
CA PHE A 47 8.70 4.06 47.27
C PHE A 47 10.18 4.06 46.87
N SER A 48 11.07 3.47 47.65
CA SER A 48 12.48 3.30 47.28
C SER A 48 12.68 2.05 46.45
N ILE A 49 13.60 2.15 45.48
CA ILE A 49 14.15 1.03 44.73
C ILE A 49 15.55 0.75 45.25
N PHE A 50 15.85 -0.49 45.50
CA PHE A 50 17.13 -0.99 46.02
C PHE A 50 17.86 -1.75 44.91
N TYR A 51 19.09 -1.37 44.64
CA TYR A 51 19.91 -1.94 43.56
C TYR A 51 21.21 -2.52 44.14
N ASN A 52 21.50 -3.75 43.79
CA ASN A 52 22.78 -4.35 44.11
C ASN A 52 23.72 -4.25 42.89
N PRO A 53 24.81 -3.48 42.95
CA PRO A 53 25.72 -3.28 41.81
C PRO A 53 26.53 -4.54 41.40
N GLN A 54 26.62 -5.54 42.27
CA GLN A 54 27.39 -6.77 42.00
C GLN A 54 26.53 -7.82 41.29
N THR A 55 25.27 -7.94 41.68
CA THR A 55 24.33 -8.93 41.16
C THR A 55 23.32 -8.34 40.16
N GLU A 56 23.31 -7.02 40.00
CA GLU A 56 22.33 -6.27 39.21
C GLU A 56 20.86 -6.46 39.66
N GLU A 57 20.65 -7.04 40.83
CA GLU A 57 19.32 -7.30 41.39
C GLU A 57 18.63 -6.00 41.79
N ILE A 58 17.36 -5.92 41.51
CA ILE A 58 16.47 -4.78 41.83
C ILE A 58 15.38 -5.25 42.79
N ARG A 59 15.20 -4.56 43.91
CA ARG A 59 14.15 -4.78 44.91
C ARG A 59 13.39 -3.48 45.17
N THR A 60 12.23 -3.58 45.77
CA THR A 60 11.43 -2.41 46.17
C THR A 60 11.17 -2.45 47.68
N GLY A 61 11.15 -1.26 48.32
CA GLY A 61 10.89 -1.16 49.75
C GLY A 61 10.44 0.23 50.14
N ASP A 62 10.28 0.47 51.44
CA ASP A 62 9.87 1.77 51.93
C ASP A 62 11.02 2.76 51.92
N ILE A 63 10.71 4.04 51.74
CA ILE A 63 11.74 5.11 51.68
C ILE A 63 12.44 5.20 53.06
N GLY A 64 13.77 5.14 53.00
CA GLY A 64 14.64 5.17 54.20
C GLY A 64 14.84 3.82 54.89
N SER A 65 14.30 2.73 54.32
CA SER A 65 14.68 1.37 54.80
C SER A 65 16.08 1.01 54.25
N THR A 66 16.70 -0.01 54.85
CA THR A 66 18.04 -0.47 54.47
C THR A 66 17.98 -1.96 54.14
N ILE A 67 18.56 -2.34 53.02
CA ILE A 67 18.76 -3.75 52.65
C ILE A 67 20.26 -3.98 52.55
N PRO A 68 20.84 -4.99 53.25
CA PRO A 68 22.26 -5.30 53.14
C PRO A 68 22.69 -5.51 51.68
N ASP A 69 23.85 -4.97 51.30
CA ASP A 69 24.46 -5.05 49.97
C ASP A 69 23.68 -4.31 48.83
N PHE A 70 22.62 -3.58 49.18
CA PHE A 70 21.85 -2.80 48.20
C PHE A 70 22.00 -1.30 48.45
N ILE A 71 22.01 -0.55 47.36
CA ILE A 71 22.02 0.91 47.37
C ILE A 71 20.56 1.40 47.18
N GLU A 72 20.12 2.27 48.08
CA GLU A 72 18.79 2.89 48.01
C GLU A 72 18.77 3.96 46.91
N ILE A 73 17.85 3.82 45.97
CA ILE A 73 17.52 4.84 44.95
C ILE A 73 16.15 5.41 45.30
N LYS A 74 16.14 6.62 45.81
CA LYS A 74 14.91 7.35 46.17
C LYS A 74 14.22 7.93 44.93
N PRO A 75 12.89 8.11 44.97
CA PRO A 75 12.22 8.90 43.95
C PRO A 75 12.80 10.32 43.87
N HIS A 76 12.83 10.87 42.65
CA HIS A 76 13.37 12.21 42.44
C HIS A 76 12.56 13.30 43.23
N PRO A 77 13.20 14.36 43.72
CA PRO A 77 12.50 15.49 44.31
C PRO A 77 11.53 16.12 43.33
N ASN A 78 10.32 16.45 43.77
CA ASN A 78 9.29 16.97 42.88
C ASN A 78 9.60 18.40 42.37
N GLY A 79 10.21 19.24 43.23
CA GLY A 79 10.62 20.59 42.85
C GLY A 79 9.46 21.57 42.64
N ASP A 80 8.25 21.28 43.13
CA ASP A 80 7.09 22.19 43.12
C ASP A 80 7.00 23.03 44.39
N GLY A 81 7.88 22.80 45.37
CA GLY A 81 7.91 23.50 46.66
C GLY A 81 6.93 22.97 47.70
N VAL A 82 6.07 22.03 47.35
CA VAL A 82 5.02 21.44 48.21
C VAL A 82 5.28 19.98 48.47
N HIS A 83 5.47 19.22 47.38
CA HIS A 83 5.62 17.77 47.40
C HIS A 83 7.10 17.36 47.42
N LYS A 84 7.41 16.30 48.14
CA LYS A 84 8.78 15.86 48.34
C LYS A 84 9.29 15.04 47.17
N TYR A 85 8.47 14.19 46.55
CA TYR A 85 8.87 13.20 45.55
C TYR A 85 8.01 13.17 44.31
N HIS A 86 8.60 12.87 43.17
CA HIS A 86 7.90 12.37 41.97
C HIS A 86 7.53 10.90 42.17
N ALA A 87 6.41 10.49 41.59
CA ALA A 87 6.04 9.07 41.52
C ALA A 87 6.87 8.35 40.44
N TRP A 88 7.11 7.05 40.64
CA TRP A 88 7.60 6.17 39.61
C TRP A 88 6.54 5.94 38.52
N ARG A 89 6.97 5.50 37.34
CA ARG A 89 6.04 5.07 36.24
C ARG A 89 5.52 3.65 36.46
N TRP A 90 6.23 2.80 37.23
CA TRP A 90 5.91 1.43 37.48
C TRP A 90 5.56 1.18 38.93
N SER A 91 4.64 0.24 39.17
CA SER A 91 4.30 -0.24 40.51
C SER A 91 5.37 -1.19 41.07
N LYS A 92 5.36 -1.41 42.40
CA LYS A 92 6.18 -2.43 43.05
C LYS A 92 5.99 -3.82 42.43
N GLU A 93 4.75 -4.20 42.15
CA GLU A 93 4.41 -5.47 41.50
C GLU A 93 4.99 -5.58 40.08
N LYS A 94 4.86 -4.54 39.27
CA LYS A 94 5.45 -4.54 37.94
C LYS A 94 6.97 -4.63 37.98
N ILE A 95 7.63 -3.94 38.90
CA ILE A 95 9.09 -4.04 39.07
C ILE A 95 9.47 -5.48 39.50
N ALA A 96 8.73 -6.10 40.41
CA ALA A 96 9.02 -7.47 40.84
C ALA A 96 8.91 -8.48 39.70
N ASN A 97 7.95 -8.29 38.78
CA ASN A 97 7.69 -9.23 37.67
C ASN A 97 8.52 -8.94 36.41
N GLU A 98 8.92 -7.68 36.18
CA GLU A 98 9.53 -7.24 34.94
C GLU A 98 10.86 -6.49 35.16
N SER A 99 11.57 -6.72 36.27
CA SER A 99 12.87 -6.05 36.54
C SER A 99 13.88 -6.25 35.44
N TYR A 100 13.83 -7.36 34.69
CA TYR A 100 14.68 -7.62 33.52
C TYR A 100 14.52 -6.58 32.40
N ASN A 101 13.43 -5.82 32.39
CA ASN A 101 13.19 -4.70 31.48
C ASN A 101 13.63 -3.34 32.04
N LEU A 102 14.37 -3.33 33.15
CA LEU A 102 15.01 -2.15 33.73
C LEU A 102 16.53 -2.23 33.60
N ILE A 103 17.18 -1.08 33.50
CA ILE A 103 18.62 -0.93 33.59
C ILE A 103 18.94 0.21 34.54
N VAL A 104 19.90 -0.03 35.43
CA VAL A 104 20.41 0.98 36.38
C VAL A 104 21.76 1.46 35.87
N LEU A 105 21.88 2.77 35.70
CA LEU A 105 23.12 3.37 35.19
C LEU A 105 23.65 4.41 36.18
N PRO A 106 24.99 4.53 36.29
CA PRO A 106 25.61 5.57 37.11
C PRO A 106 25.29 6.95 36.53
N SER A 107 25.00 7.90 37.39
CA SER A 107 24.77 9.31 37.10
C SER A 107 25.58 10.20 38.01
N SER A 108 25.63 11.50 37.75
CA SER A 108 26.32 12.48 38.60
C SER A 108 25.77 12.57 40.05
N LYS A 109 24.55 12.03 40.27
CA LYS A 109 23.85 12.04 41.56
C LYS A 109 23.69 10.64 42.17
N GLY A 110 24.45 9.65 41.71
CA GLY A 110 24.36 8.25 42.13
C GLY A 110 23.89 7.35 40.97
N PHE A 111 22.76 6.68 41.13
CA PHE A 111 22.21 5.77 40.13
C PHE A 111 20.87 6.26 39.60
N GLU A 112 20.65 6.09 38.33
CA GLU A 112 19.36 6.35 37.67
C GLU A 112 18.84 5.06 36.99
N ILE A 113 17.50 4.93 36.96
CA ILE A 113 16.84 3.74 36.43
C ILE A 113 16.14 4.11 35.14
N TYR A 114 16.38 3.31 34.10
CA TYR A 114 15.79 3.45 32.79
C TYR A 114 15.04 2.17 32.41
N THR A 115 14.09 2.30 31.52
CA THR A 115 13.42 1.16 30.91
C THR A 115 14.25 0.63 29.73
N LYS A 116 14.22 -0.68 29.49
CA LYS A 116 14.76 -1.29 28.28
C LYS A 116 13.67 -1.36 27.22
N ILE A 117 13.94 -0.91 26.01
CA ILE A 117 13.08 -1.05 24.84
C ILE A 117 13.58 -2.22 24.03
N ARG A 118 12.79 -3.29 23.94
CA ARG A 118 13.17 -4.54 23.22
C ARG A 118 12.49 -4.65 21.86
N ASP A 119 11.40 -3.92 21.62
CA ASP A 119 10.77 -3.84 20.31
C ASP A 119 11.43 -2.74 19.48
N PHE A 120 12.30 -3.16 18.56
CA PHE A 120 12.99 -2.26 17.62
C PHE A 120 12.33 -2.23 16.24
N ASN A 121 11.45 -3.20 15.96
CA ASN A 121 10.94 -3.42 14.62
C ASN A 121 9.90 -2.40 14.23
N THR A 122 9.30 -1.72 15.22
CA THR A 122 8.29 -0.70 14.97
C THR A 122 8.47 0.52 15.86
N THR A 123 8.08 1.68 15.37
CA THR A 123 7.97 2.91 16.16
C THR A 123 6.64 3.60 15.86
N LEU A 124 6.14 4.38 16.81
CA LEU A 124 4.94 5.17 16.56
C LEU A 124 5.24 6.29 15.55
N LEU A 125 4.37 6.46 14.59
CA LEU A 125 4.44 7.61 13.68
C LEU A 125 4.21 8.89 14.49
N LYS A 126 5.18 9.80 14.42
CA LYS A 126 5.09 11.11 15.10
C LYS A 126 4.25 12.07 14.28
N ASP A 127 3.64 13.05 14.93
CA ASP A 127 2.89 14.13 14.28
C ASP A 127 3.78 14.99 13.37
N ILE A 128 5.08 15.07 13.71
CA ILE A 128 6.08 15.78 12.92
C ILE A 128 7.09 14.74 12.39
N ILE A 129 7.15 14.61 11.08
CA ILE A 129 8.12 13.75 10.37
C ILE A 129 9.21 14.67 9.81
N THR A 130 10.40 14.63 10.38
CA THR A 130 11.52 15.53 10.01
C THR A 130 12.51 14.92 9.06
N ASN A 131 12.63 13.59 9.01
CA ASN A 131 13.63 12.89 8.22
C ASN A 131 13.05 12.44 6.87
N ILE A 132 12.64 13.41 6.06
CA ILE A 132 12.12 13.18 4.71
C ILE A 132 13.16 13.52 3.66
N SER A 133 13.08 12.86 2.51
CA SER A 133 13.91 13.13 1.34
C SER A 133 13.41 14.35 0.56
N ASN A 134 14.26 14.89 -0.29
CA ASN A 134 13.87 15.95 -1.22
C ASN A 134 13.25 15.31 -2.48
N GLY A 135 11.96 15.51 -2.70
CA GLY A 135 11.23 14.95 -3.84
C GLY A 135 11.78 15.42 -5.20
N ASP A 136 12.24 16.67 -5.33
CA ASP A 136 12.88 17.18 -6.55
C ASP A 136 14.13 16.38 -6.88
N SER A 137 15.03 16.21 -5.93
CA SER A 137 16.26 15.44 -6.13
C SER A 137 15.97 13.98 -6.47
N GLU A 138 14.94 13.37 -5.86
CA GLU A 138 14.54 11.99 -6.17
C GLU A 138 14.07 11.86 -7.62
N VAL A 139 13.22 12.77 -8.09
CA VAL A 139 12.74 12.75 -9.48
C VAL A 139 13.89 13.03 -10.45
N GLN A 140 14.71 14.06 -10.20
CA GLN A 140 15.86 14.37 -11.05
C GLN A 140 16.82 13.17 -11.15
N ASN A 141 17.09 12.47 -10.06
CA ASN A 141 17.94 11.28 -10.09
C ASN A 141 17.36 10.14 -10.94
N LEU A 142 16.05 9.98 -10.99
CA LEU A 142 15.39 9.01 -11.88
C LEU A 142 15.42 9.45 -13.35
N PHE A 143 15.47 10.76 -13.61
CA PHE A 143 15.45 11.35 -14.94
C PHE A 143 16.81 11.93 -15.35
N GLU A 144 17.91 11.33 -14.89
CA GLU A 144 19.29 11.67 -15.32
C GLU A 144 19.64 13.15 -15.08
N GLY A 145 19.19 13.70 -13.95
CA GLY A 145 19.41 15.10 -13.57
C GLY A 145 18.42 16.09 -14.20
N LYS A 146 17.44 15.63 -14.97
CA LYS A 146 16.45 16.51 -15.60
C LYS A 146 15.26 16.80 -14.70
N LYS A 147 14.79 18.03 -14.70
CA LYS A 147 13.60 18.46 -13.97
C LYS A 147 12.38 18.47 -14.90
N TYR A 148 11.53 17.47 -14.77
CA TYR A 148 10.31 17.32 -15.58
C TYR A 148 9.02 17.59 -14.82
N PHE A 149 9.06 17.70 -13.50
CA PHE A 149 7.90 17.95 -12.67
C PHE A 149 8.23 18.96 -11.57
N ASP A 150 7.30 19.88 -11.30
CA ASP A 150 7.43 20.84 -10.22
C ASP A 150 6.82 20.31 -8.92
N TYR A 151 7.53 20.51 -7.82
CA TYR A 151 7.09 20.18 -6.47
C TYR A 151 6.68 18.72 -6.22
N PRO A 152 7.47 17.73 -6.68
CA PRO A 152 7.15 16.32 -6.36
C PRO A 152 7.25 16.07 -4.87
N LYS A 153 6.36 15.23 -4.35
CA LYS A 153 6.40 14.83 -2.95
C LYS A 153 7.58 13.90 -2.68
N SER A 154 8.05 13.88 -1.44
CA SER A 154 9.09 12.95 -0.98
C SER A 154 8.56 11.52 -1.03
N THR A 155 9.29 10.62 -1.68
CA THR A 155 8.98 9.18 -1.67
C THR A 155 9.07 8.63 -0.25
N ARG A 156 10.07 9.08 0.53
CA ARG A 156 10.25 8.65 1.92
C ARG A 156 9.09 9.06 2.84
N LEU A 157 8.49 10.23 2.60
CA LEU A 157 7.29 10.62 3.35
C LEU A 157 6.11 9.69 3.06
N LEU A 158 5.83 9.42 1.78
CA LEU A 158 4.72 8.54 1.41
C LEU A 158 4.99 7.09 1.82
N TYR A 159 6.23 6.63 1.70
CA TYR A 159 6.64 5.33 2.24
C TYR A 159 6.29 5.23 3.74
N ALA A 160 6.67 6.21 4.55
CA ALA A 160 6.41 6.20 5.99
C ALA A 160 4.91 6.16 6.31
N LEU A 161 4.10 6.93 5.60
CA LEU A 161 2.64 6.95 5.75
C LEU A 161 2.03 5.61 5.36
N ILE A 162 2.40 5.05 4.20
CA ILE A 162 1.89 3.78 3.71
C ILE A 162 2.29 2.64 4.66
N ALA A 163 3.56 2.55 5.04
CA ALA A 163 4.06 1.53 5.96
C ALA A 163 3.36 1.52 7.32
N SER A 164 2.93 2.70 7.80
CA SER A 164 2.26 2.83 9.11
C SER A 164 0.75 2.61 9.08
N CYS A 165 0.13 2.67 7.91
CA CYS A 165 -1.34 2.64 7.77
C CYS A 165 -1.87 1.46 6.97
N THR A 166 -1.00 0.65 6.36
CA THR A 166 -1.40 -0.43 5.45
C THR A 166 -0.78 -1.77 5.83
N ASP A 167 -1.50 -2.84 5.53
CA ASP A 167 -1.00 -4.20 5.55
C ASP A 167 -0.28 -4.54 4.22
N LYS A 168 0.35 -5.72 4.16
CA LYS A 168 1.20 -6.12 3.03
C LYS A 168 0.47 -6.36 1.71
N ASP A 169 -0.84 -6.50 1.73
CA ASP A 169 -1.74 -6.78 0.59
C ASP A 169 -2.77 -5.67 0.34
N SER A 170 -2.60 -4.51 0.99
CA SER A 170 -3.52 -3.38 0.88
C SER A 170 -3.56 -2.78 -0.51
N LEU A 171 -4.71 -2.23 -0.88
CA LEU A 171 -4.89 -1.40 -2.06
C LEU A 171 -4.80 0.08 -1.69
N ILE A 172 -3.91 0.81 -2.32
CA ILE A 172 -3.64 2.23 -2.08
C ILE A 172 -4.23 3.06 -3.23
N LEU A 173 -5.11 3.99 -2.90
CA LEU A 173 -5.68 4.94 -3.86
C LEU A 173 -5.09 6.33 -3.65
N ASP A 174 -4.56 6.90 -4.74
CA ASP A 174 -4.11 8.29 -4.80
C ASP A 174 -4.80 8.98 -5.99
N PHE A 175 -5.78 9.82 -5.71
CA PHE A 175 -6.60 10.46 -6.74
C PHE A 175 -6.13 11.87 -7.13
N PHE A 176 -4.94 12.27 -6.68
CA PHE A 176 -4.16 13.43 -7.15
C PHE A 176 -2.68 13.04 -7.26
N SER A 177 -2.39 12.03 -8.06
CA SER A 177 -1.09 11.33 -8.03
C SER A 177 0.11 12.16 -8.50
N GLY A 178 -0.13 13.28 -9.18
CA GLY A 178 0.92 14.17 -9.69
C GLY A 178 1.98 13.40 -10.48
N SER A 179 3.20 13.41 -9.97
CA SER A 179 4.33 12.64 -10.55
C SER A 179 4.37 11.16 -10.13
N ALA A 180 3.29 10.59 -9.61
CA ALA A 180 3.19 9.20 -9.16
C ALA A 180 4.17 8.79 -8.04
N THR A 181 4.40 9.68 -7.07
CA THR A 181 5.27 9.40 -5.92
C THR A 181 4.75 8.24 -5.08
N THR A 182 3.43 8.13 -4.92
CA THR A 182 2.79 7.05 -4.16
C THR A 182 3.07 5.68 -4.77
N ALA A 183 2.99 5.54 -6.09
CA ALA A 183 3.33 4.28 -6.78
C ALA A 183 4.79 3.88 -6.54
N HIS A 184 5.73 4.86 -6.63
CA HIS A 184 7.14 4.61 -6.32
C HIS A 184 7.32 4.13 -4.87
N ALA A 185 6.67 4.77 -3.90
CA ALA A 185 6.75 4.40 -2.50
C ALA A 185 6.16 3.00 -2.23
N VAL A 186 5.06 2.62 -2.90
CA VAL A 186 4.47 1.28 -2.79
C VAL A 186 5.42 0.21 -3.31
N MET A 187 6.00 0.41 -4.51
CA MET A 187 6.97 -0.55 -5.07
C MET A 187 8.21 -0.70 -4.18
N GLN A 188 8.71 0.41 -3.63
CA GLN A 188 9.84 0.40 -2.71
C GLN A 188 9.52 -0.40 -1.44
N LEU A 189 8.36 -0.16 -0.83
CA LEU A 189 7.93 -0.86 0.37
C LEU A 189 7.74 -2.36 0.13
N ASN A 190 7.12 -2.74 -1.00
CA ASN A 190 6.96 -4.14 -1.38
C ASN A 190 8.32 -4.84 -1.58
N ALA A 191 9.31 -4.14 -2.16
CA ALA A 191 10.66 -4.67 -2.33
C ALA A 191 11.36 -4.94 -0.98
N GLU A 192 11.11 -4.10 0.02
CA GLU A 192 11.78 -4.17 1.32
C GLU A 192 11.13 -5.18 2.27
N ASP A 193 9.79 -5.26 2.30
CA ASP A 193 9.08 -6.11 3.26
C ASP A 193 8.44 -7.37 2.65
N GLY A 194 8.63 -7.58 1.35
CA GLY A 194 8.04 -8.70 0.61
C GLY A 194 6.51 -8.60 0.50
N GLY A 195 5.95 -7.41 0.56
CA GLY A 195 4.52 -7.15 0.41
C GLY A 195 4.06 -7.23 -1.04
N ASN A 196 2.74 -7.30 -1.20
CA ASN A 196 2.06 -7.30 -2.50
C ASN A 196 0.99 -6.21 -2.55
N ARG A 197 1.31 -5.03 -1.99
CA ARG A 197 0.42 -3.87 -2.05
C ARG A 197 0.22 -3.45 -3.48
N LYS A 198 -0.99 -3.03 -3.80
CA LYS A 198 -1.37 -2.52 -5.11
C LYS A 198 -1.67 -1.03 -5.02
N PHE A 199 -1.61 -0.34 -6.16
CA PHE A 199 -1.92 1.08 -6.21
C PHE A 199 -2.88 1.42 -7.35
N ILE A 200 -3.74 2.41 -7.12
CA ILE A 200 -4.57 3.07 -8.14
C ILE A 200 -4.18 4.55 -8.12
N MET A 201 -3.63 5.02 -9.23
CA MET A 201 -3.22 6.41 -9.42
C MET A 201 -4.19 7.11 -10.35
N VAL A 202 -4.84 8.16 -9.88
CA VAL A 202 -5.74 8.98 -10.71
C VAL A 202 -5.13 10.36 -10.88
N GLN A 203 -5.04 10.81 -12.14
CA GLN A 203 -4.50 12.12 -12.48
C GLN A 203 -5.18 12.69 -13.72
N LEU A 204 -5.56 13.95 -13.66
CA LEU A 204 -5.97 14.70 -14.83
C LEU A 204 -4.78 14.89 -15.77
N PRO A 205 -4.97 14.77 -17.09
CA PRO A 205 -3.88 14.93 -18.08
C PRO A 205 -3.55 16.41 -18.34
N GLU A 206 -3.18 17.15 -17.29
CA GLU A 206 -2.78 18.55 -17.40
C GLU A 206 -1.58 18.68 -18.36
N LEU A 207 -1.68 19.58 -19.31
CA LEU A 207 -0.67 19.78 -20.32
C LEU A 207 0.60 20.39 -19.70
N THR A 208 1.74 19.93 -20.15
CA THR A 208 3.03 20.55 -19.82
C THR A 208 3.23 21.81 -20.68
N ASP A 209 3.89 22.82 -20.12
CA ASP A 209 4.24 24.02 -20.88
C ASP A 209 5.12 23.64 -22.10
N GLU A 210 4.79 24.13 -23.29
CA GLU A 210 5.52 23.84 -24.54
C GLU A 210 6.99 24.25 -24.49
N LYS A 211 7.34 25.23 -23.65
CA LYS A 211 8.70 25.68 -23.43
C LYS A 211 9.45 24.84 -22.38
N SER A 212 8.75 24.00 -21.62
CA SER A 212 9.36 23.21 -20.57
C SER A 212 10.28 22.12 -21.11
N GLU A 213 11.24 21.70 -20.30
CA GLU A 213 12.09 20.54 -20.62
C GLU A 213 11.28 19.25 -20.71
N ALA A 214 10.18 19.13 -19.95
CA ALA A 214 9.28 17.99 -20.01
C ALA A 214 8.62 17.86 -21.39
N PHE A 215 8.06 18.94 -21.92
CA PHE A 215 7.44 18.95 -23.25
C PHE A 215 8.44 18.63 -24.36
N LYS A 216 9.63 19.24 -24.33
CA LYS A 216 10.74 18.98 -25.28
C LYS A 216 11.20 17.53 -25.24
N ALA A 217 11.13 16.87 -24.08
CA ALA A 217 11.45 15.46 -23.90
C ALA A 217 10.30 14.52 -24.32
N GLY A 218 9.17 15.04 -24.80
CA GLY A 218 8.03 14.27 -25.28
C GLY A 218 6.91 14.04 -24.25
N TYR A 219 7.06 14.51 -23.04
CA TYR A 219 6.02 14.42 -21.99
C TYR A 219 5.03 15.58 -22.16
N LYS A 220 3.99 15.37 -22.94
CA LYS A 220 3.02 16.42 -23.28
C LYS A 220 2.02 16.72 -22.15
N ASN A 221 1.90 15.87 -21.18
CA ASN A 221 1.09 16.07 -19.98
C ASN A 221 1.74 15.39 -18.77
N ILE A 222 1.28 15.75 -17.57
CA ILE A 222 1.87 15.25 -16.31
C ILE A 222 1.66 13.75 -16.10
N CYS A 223 0.62 13.14 -16.70
CA CYS A 223 0.40 11.69 -16.61
C CYS A 223 1.54 10.92 -17.29
N GLU A 224 2.09 11.45 -18.41
CA GLU A 224 3.22 10.81 -19.10
C GLU A 224 4.47 10.80 -18.21
N ILE A 225 4.71 11.89 -17.47
CA ILE A 225 5.81 11.97 -16.48
C ILE A 225 5.60 10.94 -15.38
N GLY A 226 4.37 10.84 -14.84
CA GLY A 226 4.03 9.88 -13.79
C GLY A 226 4.23 8.43 -14.24
N LYS A 227 3.77 8.08 -15.44
CA LYS A 227 3.98 6.75 -16.03
C LYS A 227 5.46 6.40 -16.19
N GLU A 228 6.25 7.35 -16.67
CA GLU A 228 7.69 7.14 -16.85
C GLU A 228 8.40 7.03 -15.50
N ARG A 229 7.99 7.83 -14.50
CA ARG A 229 8.52 7.67 -13.13
C ARG A 229 8.28 6.27 -12.57
N ILE A 230 7.08 5.71 -12.76
CA ILE A 230 6.78 4.35 -12.29
C ILE A 230 7.72 3.34 -12.96
N ARG A 231 7.93 3.43 -14.28
CA ARG A 231 8.82 2.52 -15.02
C ARG A 231 10.27 2.61 -14.53
N ARG A 232 10.80 3.84 -14.42
CA ARG A 232 12.18 4.07 -13.98
C ARG A 232 12.40 3.69 -12.52
N ALA A 233 11.45 4.00 -11.64
CA ALA A 233 11.51 3.58 -10.25
C ALA A 233 11.50 2.06 -10.11
N GLY A 234 10.60 1.37 -10.81
CA GLY A 234 10.55 -0.09 -10.81
C GLY A 234 11.84 -0.74 -11.32
N ALA A 235 12.39 -0.22 -12.43
CA ALA A 235 13.66 -0.69 -12.96
C ALA A 235 14.82 -0.46 -11.99
N LYS A 236 14.87 0.72 -11.37
CA LYS A 236 15.91 1.06 -10.38
C LYS A 236 15.82 0.17 -9.14
N ILE A 237 14.63 -0.03 -8.57
CA ILE A 237 14.43 -0.89 -7.40
C ILE A 237 14.91 -2.33 -7.69
N LYS A 238 14.57 -2.87 -8.87
CA LYS A 238 15.05 -4.20 -9.28
C LYS A 238 16.56 -4.25 -9.47
N ALA A 239 17.17 -3.22 -10.01
CA ALA A 239 18.61 -3.15 -10.20
C ALA A 239 19.37 -3.01 -8.87
N ASP A 240 18.83 -2.23 -7.92
CA ASP A 240 19.47 -2.00 -6.62
C ASP A 240 19.40 -3.25 -5.70
N SER A 241 18.42 -4.15 -5.89
CA SER A 241 18.21 -5.32 -5.04
C SER A 241 17.79 -6.58 -5.84
N PRO A 242 18.60 -7.06 -6.80
CA PRO A 242 18.19 -8.09 -7.75
C PRO A 242 17.82 -9.44 -7.11
N LEU A 243 18.40 -9.77 -5.96
CA LEU A 243 18.14 -11.05 -5.28
C LEU A 243 16.78 -11.10 -4.59
N THR A 244 16.31 -9.99 -4.05
CA THR A 244 15.06 -9.92 -3.27
C THR A 244 13.86 -9.46 -4.10
N THR A 245 14.09 -8.93 -5.31
CA THR A 245 13.05 -8.33 -6.15
C THR A 245 12.71 -9.14 -7.39
N GLN A 246 13.11 -10.42 -7.47
CA GLN A 246 12.84 -11.29 -8.63
C GLN A 246 11.34 -11.39 -8.94
N ASN A 247 10.51 -11.50 -7.91
CA ASN A 247 9.06 -11.62 -8.03
C ASN A 247 8.33 -10.27 -7.79
N LEU A 248 9.06 -9.15 -7.69
CA LEU A 248 8.44 -7.85 -7.48
C LEU A 248 7.64 -7.43 -8.72
N ASP A 249 6.35 -7.24 -8.54
CA ASP A 249 5.49 -6.64 -9.58
C ASP A 249 5.76 -5.13 -9.66
N THR A 250 6.23 -4.70 -10.83
CA THR A 250 6.45 -3.29 -11.18
C THR A 250 5.59 -2.87 -12.37
N GLY A 251 4.71 -3.78 -12.83
CA GLY A 251 3.77 -3.52 -13.90
C GLY A 251 2.62 -2.62 -13.46
N PHE A 252 1.99 -1.97 -14.43
CA PHE A 252 0.77 -1.22 -14.23
C PHE A 252 -0.05 -1.13 -15.51
N ARG A 253 -1.35 -0.97 -15.38
CA ARG A 253 -2.26 -0.70 -16.49
C ARG A 253 -2.53 0.80 -16.59
N VAL A 254 -2.72 1.27 -17.81
CA VAL A 254 -3.12 2.65 -18.08
C VAL A 254 -4.52 2.64 -18.66
N LEU A 255 -5.44 3.26 -17.97
CA LEU A 255 -6.82 3.40 -18.39
C LEU A 255 -7.13 4.88 -18.58
N LYS A 256 -8.00 5.21 -19.52
CA LYS A 256 -8.51 6.55 -19.74
C LYS A 256 -10.02 6.53 -19.53
N LEU A 257 -10.52 7.49 -18.76
CA LEU A 257 -11.96 7.70 -18.69
C LEU A 257 -12.41 8.35 -19.99
N ASP A 258 -13.35 7.72 -20.65
CA ASP A 258 -13.93 8.17 -21.91
C ASP A 258 -15.47 7.98 -21.88
N SER A 259 -16.13 8.35 -22.95
CA SER A 259 -17.54 8.04 -23.17
C SER A 259 -17.76 6.52 -23.30
N SER A 260 -19.01 6.08 -23.17
CA SER A 260 -19.40 4.68 -23.44
C SER A 260 -18.80 4.17 -24.75
N ASN A 261 -18.43 2.88 -24.78
CA ASN A 261 -18.00 2.22 -26.01
C ASN A 261 -19.14 2.01 -27.01
N MET A 262 -20.37 2.14 -26.55
CA MET A 262 -21.56 1.97 -27.37
C MET A 262 -21.95 3.27 -28.08
N LYS A 263 -22.50 3.15 -29.26
CA LYS A 263 -23.14 4.26 -29.99
C LYS A 263 -24.39 4.71 -29.22
N ASP A 264 -24.64 6.04 -29.19
CA ASP A 264 -25.88 6.56 -28.61
C ASP A 264 -27.04 6.18 -29.51
N VAL A 265 -28.00 5.47 -28.95
CA VAL A 265 -29.21 5.05 -29.70
C VAL A 265 -30.32 6.00 -29.36
N PHE A 266 -30.60 6.95 -30.27
CA PHE A 266 -31.76 7.84 -30.19
C PHE A 266 -32.88 7.25 -31.01
N TYR A 267 -33.83 6.60 -30.37
CA TYR A 267 -35.06 6.13 -31.03
C TYR A 267 -36.06 7.27 -31.16
N SER A 268 -35.88 8.14 -32.13
CA SER A 268 -36.95 8.98 -32.62
C SER A 268 -37.49 8.35 -33.90
N PRO A 269 -38.68 7.71 -33.89
CA PRO A 269 -39.24 7.04 -35.07
C PRO A 269 -39.45 7.97 -36.25
N LYS A 270 -39.46 9.28 -36.03
CA LYS A 270 -39.64 10.30 -37.06
C LYS A 270 -38.36 10.72 -37.78
N GLU A 271 -37.22 10.40 -37.22
CA GLU A 271 -35.90 10.85 -37.70
C GLU A 271 -35.03 9.70 -38.25
N THR A 272 -35.47 8.45 -38.11
CA THR A 272 -34.72 7.28 -38.54
C THR A 272 -35.13 6.88 -39.97
N SER A 273 -34.21 6.99 -40.92
CA SER A 273 -34.42 6.52 -42.28
C SER A 273 -34.22 5.00 -42.38
N GLN A 274 -34.82 4.36 -43.38
CA GLN A 274 -34.67 2.91 -43.60
C GLN A 274 -33.20 2.49 -43.89
N LEU A 275 -32.37 3.41 -44.39
CA LEU A 275 -30.94 3.20 -44.60
C LEU A 275 -30.16 3.22 -43.29
N GLU A 276 -30.60 4.01 -42.31
CA GLU A 276 -29.95 4.08 -40.99
C GLU A 276 -30.23 2.83 -40.15
N LEU A 277 -31.35 2.14 -40.38
CA LEU A 277 -31.62 0.83 -39.73
C LEU A 277 -30.59 -0.22 -40.06
N PHE A 278 -29.99 -0.21 -41.24
CA PHE A 278 -28.90 -1.14 -41.58
C PHE A 278 -27.54 -0.75 -41.02
N THR A 279 -27.33 0.54 -40.67
CA THR A 279 -26.11 1.00 -40.00
C THR A 279 -26.19 0.89 -38.48
N LEU A 280 -27.39 0.65 -37.93
CA LEU A 280 -27.62 0.41 -36.48
C LEU A 280 -27.28 -1.03 -36.05
N VAL A 281 -26.94 -1.91 -36.97
CA VAL A 281 -26.61 -3.32 -36.67
C VAL A 281 -25.37 -3.43 -35.77
N ASP A 282 -24.43 -2.49 -35.89
CA ASP A 282 -23.24 -2.45 -35.02
C ASP A 282 -23.39 -1.31 -33.99
N ASN A 283 -23.62 -1.72 -32.74
CA ASN A 283 -23.83 -0.83 -31.61
C ASN A 283 -22.53 -0.29 -30.98
N VAL A 284 -21.35 -0.78 -31.40
CA VAL A 284 -20.05 -0.36 -30.91
C VAL A 284 -19.52 0.82 -31.74
N LYS A 285 -18.90 1.80 -31.10
CA LYS A 285 -18.22 2.90 -31.77
C LYS A 285 -17.02 2.40 -32.56
N ASP A 286 -16.80 2.98 -33.75
CA ASP A 286 -15.80 2.50 -34.71
C ASP A 286 -14.33 2.69 -34.22
N ASP A 287 -14.11 3.57 -33.27
CA ASP A 287 -12.79 3.88 -32.68
C ASP A 287 -12.47 3.06 -31.41
N ARG A 288 -13.29 2.05 -31.09
CA ARG A 288 -13.13 1.19 -29.91
C ARG A 288 -12.46 -0.13 -30.27
N THR A 289 -11.61 -0.59 -29.36
CA THR A 289 -10.89 -1.87 -29.47
C THR A 289 -11.58 -2.96 -28.66
N SER A 290 -11.28 -4.22 -28.94
CA SER A 290 -11.74 -5.37 -28.13
C SER A 290 -11.34 -5.23 -26.65
N LYS A 291 -10.20 -4.59 -26.34
CA LYS A 291 -9.80 -4.34 -24.96
C LYS A 291 -10.65 -3.27 -24.27
N ASP A 292 -11.10 -2.25 -24.99
CA ASP A 292 -12.01 -1.24 -24.42
C ASP A 292 -13.33 -1.89 -24.02
N LEU A 293 -13.87 -2.78 -24.86
CA LEU A 293 -15.08 -3.58 -24.56
C LEU A 293 -14.83 -4.51 -23.38
N LEU A 294 -13.67 -5.19 -23.34
CA LEU A 294 -13.32 -6.08 -22.24
C LEU A 294 -13.33 -5.36 -20.89
N PHE A 295 -12.70 -4.18 -20.79
CA PHE A 295 -12.67 -3.43 -19.54
C PHE A 295 -14.04 -2.89 -19.15
N GLN A 296 -14.89 -2.50 -20.10
CA GLN A 296 -16.27 -2.13 -19.82
C GLN A 296 -17.04 -3.31 -19.21
N VAL A 297 -16.98 -4.47 -19.86
CA VAL A 297 -17.65 -5.69 -19.39
C VAL A 297 -17.10 -6.17 -18.04
N MET A 298 -15.80 -6.06 -17.81
CA MET A 298 -15.21 -6.36 -16.50
C MET A 298 -15.83 -5.51 -15.38
N LEU A 299 -16.00 -4.20 -15.61
CA LEU A 299 -16.64 -3.30 -14.64
C LEU A 299 -18.11 -3.65 -14.41
N GLU A 300 -18.86 -3.91 -15.48
CA GLU A 300 -20.28 -4.27 -15.42
C GLU A 300 -20.52 -5.60 -14.68
N LEU A 301 -19.62 -6.55 -14.81
CA LEU A 301 -19.68 -7.86 -14.15
C LEU A 301 -18.99 -7.89 -12.78
N GLY A 302 -18.38 -6.79 -12.33
CA GLY A 302 -17.72 -6.69 -11.04
C GLY A 302 -16.33 -7.35 -10.97
N ALA A 303 -15.72 -7.65 -12.11
CA ALA A 303 -14.31 -8.08 -12.15
C ALA A 303 -13.39 -6.90 -11.79
N THR A 304 -12.36 -7.15 -11.00
CA THR A 304 -11.42 -6.10 -10.63
C THR A 304 -10.51 -5.75 -11.81
N LEU A 305 -10.16 -4.46 -11.96
CA LEU A 305 -9.35 -3.98 -13.08
C LEU A 305 -7.90 -4.52 -13.08
N ASP A 306 -7.46 -5.10 -11.98
CA ASP A 306 -6.15 -5.76 -11.83
C ASP A 306 -6.21 -7.27 -12.06
N SER A 307 -7.39 -7.84 -12.35
CA SER A 307 -7.54 -9.26 -12.65
C SER A 307 -6.57 -9.72 -13.75
N LYS A 308 -6.02 -10.92 -13.60
CA LYS A 308 -5.20 -11.55 -14.64
C LYS A 308 -6.03 -11.68 -15.92
N ILE A 309 -5.47 -11.26 -17.04
CA ILE A 309 -6.06 -11.40 -18.37
C ILE A 309 -5.11 -12.27 -19.21
N GLU A 310 -5.63 -13.38 -19.69
CA GLU A 310 -4.93 -14.26 -20.63
C GLU A 310 -5.59 -14.14 -22.00
N GLU A 311 -4.76 -13.91 -23.00
CA GLU A 311 -5.20 -13.88 -24.41
C GLU A 311 -4.81 -15.20 -25.07
N SER A 312 -5.76 -15.85 -25.72
CA SER A 312 -5.54 -17.06 -26.51
C SER A 312 -6.25 -16.94 -27.86
N LYS A 313 -5.95 -17.82 -28.79
CA LYS A 313 -6.66 -17.89 -30.05
C LYS A 313 -7.34 -19.23 -30.20
N VAL A 314 -8.61 -19.20 -30.58
CA VAL A 314 -9.42 -20.36 -30.91
C VAL A 314 -10.10 -20.11 -32.26
N ASP A 315 -9.88 -20.98 -33.22
CA ASP A 315 -10.41 -20.83 -34.58
C ASP A 315 -10.08 -19.46 -35.22
N GLY A 316 -8.86 -18.95 -34.92
CA GLY A 316 -8.38 -17.64 -35.38
C GLY A 316 -8.95 -16.44 -34.63
N LYS A 317 -9.91 -16.62 -33.71
CA LYS A 317 -10.53 -15.56 -32.90
C LYS A 317 -9.80 -15.35 -31.59
N THR A 318 -9.75 -14.12 -31.11
CA THR A 318 -9.10 -13.74 -29.86
C THR A 318 -10.03 -13.97 -28.69
N ILE A 319 -9.62 -14.83 -27.77
CA ILE A 319 -10.37 -15.14 -26.56
C ILE A 319 -9.64 -14.52 -25.36
N TYR A 320 -10.37 -13.74 -24.58
CA TYR A 320 -9.90 -13.17 -23.33
C TYR A 320 -10.42 -13.98 -22.15
N ASN A 321 -9.52 -14.55 -21.35
CA ASN A 321 -9.84 -15.21 -20.09
C ASN A 321 -9.40 -14.32 -18.93
N VAL A 322 -10.36 -13.87 -18.13
CA VAL A 322 -10.14 -12.95 -16.99
C VAL A 322 -10.39 -13.69 -15.69
N GLY A 323 -9.44 -13.60 -14.78
CA GLY A 323 -9.57 -14.16 -13.42
C GLY A 323 -9.76 -15.67 -13.42
N ASP A 324 -8.95 -16.40 -14.23
CA ASP A 324 -8.93 -17.86 -14.31
C ASP A 324 -10.34 -18.47 -14.49
N GLY A 325 -11.09 -17.95 -15.46
CA GLY A 325 -12.44 -18.44 -15.82
C GLY A 325 -13.59 -17.65 -15.17
N TYR A 326 -13.32 -16.55 -14.48
CA TYR A 326 -14.41 -15.67 -14.01
C TYR A 326 -15.18 -15.07 -15.19
N LEU A 327 -14.47 -14.54 -16.20
CA LEU A 327 -15.05 -14.04 -17.45
C LEU A 327 -14.25 -14.56 -18.63
N VAL A 328 -14.93 -15.13 -19.62
CA VAL A 328 -14.36 -15.42 -20.94
C VAL A 328 -15.11 -14.61 -21.98
N ALA A 329 -14.37 -13.82 -22.78
CA ALA A 329 -14.99 -12.91 -23.75
C ALA A 329 -14.33 -13.04 -25.13
N CYS A 330 -15.13 -12.86 -26.17
CA CYS A 330 -14.69 -12.74 -27.56
C CYS A 330 -15.46 -11.61 -28.25
N PHE A 331 -14.73 -10.62 -28.78
CA PHE A 331 -15.32 -9.46 -29.45
C PHE A 331 -14.98 -9.40 -30.95
N ASP A 332 -14.36 -10.45 -31.48
CA ASP A 332 -14.05 -10.57 -32.89
C ASP A 332 -15.34 -10.81 -33.71
N GLN A 333 -15.31 -10.50 -34.99
CA GLN A 333 -16.40 -10.79 -35.93
C GLN A 333 -16.32 -12.23 -36.44
N ASP A 334 -17.38 -12.75 -37.02
CA ASP A 334 -17.47 -14.06 -37.63
C ASP A 334 -17.08 -15.22 -36.68
N VAL A 335 -17.55 -15.18 -35.45
CA VAL A 335 -17.32 -16.24 -34.47
C VAL A 335 -18.19 -17.44 -34.81
N SER A 336 -17.55 -18.58 -35.06
CA SER A 336 -18.18 -19.85 -35.44
C SER A 336 -18.75 -20.59 -34.23
N ASP A 337 -19.68 -21.54 -34.49
CA ASP A 337 -20.19 -22.47 -33.47
C ASP A 337 -19.06 -23.22 -32.75
N ASP A 338 -17.97 -23.56 -33.46
CA ASP A 338 -16.86 -24.27 -32.86
C ASP A 338 -16.05 -23.39 -31.90
N ALA A 339 -15.91 -22.10 -32.19
CA ALA A 339 -15.32 -21.15 -31.26
C ALA A 339 -16.23 -20.96 -30.03
N VAL A 340 -17.56 -20.83 -30.21
CA VAL A 340 -18.54 -20.76 -29.10
C VAL A 340 -18.48 -22.03 -28.24
N LYS A 341 -18.43 -23.23 -28.83
CA LYS A 341 -18.25 -24.51 -28.10
C LYS A 341 -16.96 -24.54 -27.30
N ALA A 342 -15.85 -24.04 -27.87
CA ALA A 342 -14.58 -24.00 -27.18
C ALA A 342 -14.64 -23.07 -25.95
N ILE A 343 -15.28 -21.92 -26.07
CA ILE A 343 -15.50 -21.00 -24.93
C ILE A 343 -16.40 -21.68 -23.87
N ALA A 344 -17.48 -22.33 -24.28
CA ALA A 344 -18.38 -23.02 -23.34
C ALA A 344 -17.67 -24.18 -22.61
N LYS A 345 -16.76 -24.90 -23.24
CA LYS A 345 -15.97 -25.95 -22.63
C LYS A 345 -14.96 -25.46 -21.59
N MET A 346 -14.62 -24.16 -21.58
CA MET A 346 -13.82 -23.55 -20.52
C MET A 346 -14.61 -23.39 -19.22
N GLN A 347 -15.93 -23.56 -19.25
CA GLN A 347 -16.86 -23.48 -18.13
C GLN A 347 -16.70 -22.17 -17.30
N PRO A 348 -16.70 -20.99 -17.94
CA PRO A 348 -16.53 -19.75 -17.22
C PRO A 348 -17.76 -19.41 -16.36
N THR A 349 -17.60 -18.52 -15.37
CA THR A 349 -18.73 -17.96 -14.65
C THR A 349 -19.57 -17.06 -15.57
N TYR A 350 -18.89 -16.21 -16.34
CA TYR A 350 -19.51 -15.35 -17.35
C TYR A 350 -18.89 -15.59 -18.73
N ALA A 351 -19.70 -15.66 -19.76
CA ALA A 351 -19.24 -15.66 -21.14
C ALA A 351 -19.88 -14.47 -21.88
N VAL A 352 -19.08 -13.67 -22.59
CA VAL A 352 -19.58 -12.51 -23.34
C VAL A 352 -19.05 -12.54 -24.75
N LEU A 353 -20.01 -12.47 -25.70
CA LEU A 353 -19.72 -12.33 -27.11
C LEU A 353 -20.39 -11.06 -27.65
N ARG A 354 -19.88 -10.55 -28.77
CA ARG A 354 -20.48 -9.40 -29.47
C ARG A 354 -21.61 -9.89 -30.37
N ASP A 355 -22.75 -9.16 -30.42
CA ASP A 355 -23.93 -9.50 -31.24
C ASP A 355 -23.56 -9.62 -32.73
N THR A 356 -22.95 -8.58 -33.27
CA THR A 356 -22.46 -8.55 -34.67
C THR A 356 -21.24 -9.44 -34.91
N GLY A 357 -20.72 -10.08 -33.87
CA GLY A 357 -19.57 -10.99 -33.96
C GLY A 357 -19.94 -12.40 -34.37
N MET A 358 -21.21 -12.79 -34.35
CA MET A 358 -21.60 -14.15 -34.72
C MET A 358 -21.58 -14.32 -36.25
N ALA A 359 -21.10 -15.49 -36.71
CA ALA A 359 -20.90 -15.75 -38.13
C ALA A 359 -22.21 -15.75 -38.96
N ASP A 360 -23.32 -16.19 -38.34
CA ASP A 360 -24.65 -16.24 -38.95
C ASP A 360 -25.74 -16.35 -37.87
N ASP A 361 -27.01 -16.24 -38.35
CA ASP A 361 -28.20 -16.35 -37.50
C ASP A 361 -28.34 -17.72 -36.83
N ALA A 362 -27.78 -18.77 -37.44
CA ALA A 362 -27.80 -20.11 -36.87
C ALA A 362 -26.87 -20.18 -35.64
N THR A 363 -25.71 -19.58 -35.71
CA THR A 363 -24.77 -19.47 -34.57
C THR A 363 -25.39 -18.64 -33.43
N ALA A 364 -26.07 -17.54 -33.76
CA ALA A 364 -26.78 -16.73 -32.74
C ALA A 364 -27.88 -17.54 -32.07
N THR A 365 -28.65 -18.31 -32.82
CA THR A 365 -29.72 -19.20 -32.29
C THR A 365 -29.15 -20.35 -31.45
N ASN A 366 -28.03 -20.91 -31.87
CA ASN A 366 -27.38 -22.04 -31.21
C ASN A 366 -26.62 -21.62 -29.96
N PHE A 367 -26.26 -20.35 -29.80
CA PHE A 367 -25.45 -19.84 -28.72
C PHE A 367 -25.94 -20.28 -27.34
N GLU A 368 -27.18 -19.98 -26.99
CA GLU A 368 -27.75 -20.42 -25.71
C GLU A 368 -27.76 -21.94 -25.54
N GLN A 369 -28.07 -22.67 -26.61
CA GLN A 369 -28.14 -24.14 -26.58
C GLN A 369 -26.75 -24.77 -26.36
N ILE A 370 -25.72 -24.18 -26.94
CA ILE A 370 -24.34 -24.61 -26.75
C ILE A 370 -23.95 -24.44 -25.28
N PHE A 371 -24.22 -23.28 -24.69
CA PHE A 371 -23.91 -23.04 -23.25
C PHE A 371 -24.74 -23.95 -22.34
N LYS A 372 -26.04 -24.12 -22.59
CA LYS A 372 -26.88 -25.08 -21.86
C LYS A 372 -26.34 -26.52 -21.90
N THR A 373 -25.72 -26.90 -22.99
CA THR A 373 -25.19 -28.26 -23.19
C THR A 373 -23.80 -28.43 -22.52
N TYR A 374 -22.89 -27.49 -22.74
CA TYR A 374 -21.47 -27.66 -22.35
C TYR A 374 -21.13 -26.93 -21.02
N SER A 375 -21.91 -25.91 -20.65
CA SER A 375 -21.65 -25.11 -19.43
C SER A 375 -22.94 -24.53 -18.83
N PRO A 376 -23.83 -25.38 -18.29
CA PRO A 376 -25.16 -24.96 -17.83
C PRO A 376 -25.14 -23.94 -16.68
N ASN A 377 -23.99 -23.81 -15.98
CA ASN A 377 -23.82 -22.85 -14.90
C ASN A 377 -23.25 -21.51 -15.35
N THR A 378 -22.86 -21.36 -16.62
CA THR A 378 -22.33 -20.12 -17.16
C THR A 378 -23.47 -19.13 -17.44
N THR A 379 -23.29 -17.89 -16.99
CA THR A 379 -24.13 -16.78 -17.42
C THR A 379 -23.59 -16.26 -18.76
N ALA A 380 -24.18 -16.67 -19.86
CA ALA A 380 -23.81 -16.20 -21.19
C ALA A 380 -24.57 -14.92 -21.56
N ARG A 381 -23.86 -13.93 -22.10
CA ARG A 381 -24.42 -12.64 -22.53
C ARG A 381 -23.92 -12.28 -23.92
N ILE A 382 -24.75 -11.55 -24.64
CA ILE A 382 -24.43 -10.89 -25.91
C ILE A 382 -24.34 -9.39 -25.62
N LEU A 383 -23.27 -8.75 -26.12
CA LEU A 383 -23.00 -7.32 -25.93
C LEU A 383 -23.53 -6.52 -27.11
#